data_910df54b4902d7f679e1a7aaa2a9fd80
#
_entry.id   910df54b4902d7f679e1a7aaa2a9fd80
#
_cell.length_a   1.000
_cell.length_b   1.000
_cell.length_c   1.000
_cell.angle_alpha   90.00
_cell.angle_beta   90.00
_cell.angle_gamma   90.00
#
_symmetry.space_group_name_H-M   'P 1'
#
loop_
_entity.id
_entity.type
_entity.pdbx_description
1 polymer ?
#
loop_
_entity_poly.entity_id
_entity_poly.type
_entity_poly.pdbx_seq_one_letter_code
_entity_poly.pdbx_strand_id
1 'polypeptide(L)'
;MSFGLRFVMALILGALTADMFSLRGREEDKLRIESLKPGRQVCLIEPMLLPVALAMGMVFFLLWGGVQALGRFAANLWLLFFQIGVYYALLLLVLAPLRRAVSARACAALWLVPGLLYFLVWIVMDDDSRPLAVLTLPKDLFEPMFAVWLLGFLGLLVWQMVSHLQFRRLLLRDAVPERDEALLEQWHAELRRHGVRRDIPVVVSRQVSTPLTVGCFLRTMRLVLPGRHYSREELELIFCHELRHIVRRDTRTKLFLGFCTALCWFNPLCWIARRRASDDLELSCDEAVLEDADEATRRRYAELLLQHGASGRGYTTCLSGAAQTLRYRLSHVMKPAKRLSGGLLVGAAAFALTATAGTLSLADAAGPARELLFEGQTQTPCVQRVFVSSWREDMRLSRKVFGFDEAALTEFLGSLRIREIYAGAQGRELPFGTRCLDIDYEIPGQEGLIRLTLSDGVLTADLPDDGRGEIACLVEEEGP
;
A
#
# COMPACT_ATOMS: atom_id res chain seq x y z
N MET A 1 -4.64 -19.71 2.43
CA MET A 1 -4.06 -19.43 3.79
C MET A 1 -5.19 -19.48 4.82
N SER A 2 -5.05 -20.21 5.91
CA SER A 2 -6.11 -20.31 6.91
C SER A 2 -6.34 -18.99 7.66
N PHE A 3 -7.58 -18.76 8.10
CA PHE A 3 -7.94 -17.56 8.89
C PHE A 3 -7.03 -17.36 10.11
N GLY A 4 -6.70 -18.46 10.83
CA GLY A 4 -5.84 -18.42 12.00
C GLY A 4 -4.42 -17.92 11.68
N LEU A 5 -3.81 -18.40 10.60
CA LEU A 5 -2.48 -17.98 10.17
C LEU A 5 -2.47 -16.51 9.78
N ARG A 6 -3.48 -16.05 9.05
CA ARG A 6 -3.63 -14.64 8.67
C ARG A 6 -3.76 -13.73 9.90
N PHE A 7 -4.57 -14.13 10.88
CA PHE A 7 -4.75 -13.39 12.13
C PHE A 7 -3.42 -13.26 12.91
N VAL A 8 -2.68 -14.35 13.04
CA VAL A 8 -1.36 -14.35 13.69
C VAL A 8 -0.37 -13.45 12.94
N MET A 9 -0.31 -13.55 11.62
CA MET A 9 0.53 -12.67 10.80
C MET A 9 0.15 -11.19 10.95
N ALA A 10 -1.13 -10.88 10.94
CA ALA A 10 -1.62 -9.52 11.15
C ALA A 10 -1.22 -8.99 12.53
N LEU A 11 -1.32 -9.81 13.57
CA LEU A 11 -0.91 -9.47 14.93
C LEU A 11 0.60 -9.16 14.99
N ILE A 12 1.42 -10.02 14.39
CA ILE A 12 2.87 -9.84 14.33
C ILE A 12 3.22 -8.56 13.57
N LEU A 13 2.65 -8.34 12.38
CA LEU A 13 2.92 -7.14 11.58
C LEU A 13 2.44 -5.86 12.27
N GLY A 14 1.28 -5.90 12.91
CA GLY A 14 0.78 -4.78 13.70
C GLY A 14 1.70 -4.42 14.86
N ALA A 15 2.12 -5.44 15.64
CA ALA A 15 3.05 -5.28 16.75
C ALA A 15 4.43 -4.75 16.28
N LEU A 16 4.99 -5.36 15.24
CA LEU A 16 6.25 -4.91 14.64
C LEU A 16 6.15 -3.46 14.13
N THR A 17 5.05 -3.10 13.48
CA THR A 17 4.85 -1.73 12.99
C THR A 17 4.77 -0.72 14.13
N ALA A 18 4.08 -1.05 15.23
CA ALA A 18 4.00 -0.21 16.42
C ALA A 18 5.36 -0.05 17.10
N ASP A 19 6.11 -1.14 17.25
CA ASP A 19 7.44 -1.13 17.86
C ASP A 19 8.44 -0.35 17.02
N MET A 20 8.48 -0.61 15.71
CA MET A 20 9.34 0.13 14.77
C MET A 20 9.04 1.63 14.74
N PHE A 21 7.74 2.01 14.79
CA PHE A 21 7.35 3.41 14.91
C PHE A 21 7.89 4.03 16.21
N SER A 22 7.80 3.30 17.32
CA SER A 22 8.25 3.75 18.64
C SER A 22 9.78 3.84 18.71
N LEU A 23 10.50 2.83 18.20
CA LEU A 23 11.96 2.80 18.12
C LEU A 23 12.51 3.96 17.28
N ARG A 24 11.92 4.19 16.10
CA ARG A 24 12.31 5.30 15.23
C ARG A 24 12.11 6.66 15.93
N GLY A 25 11.06 6.79 16.77
CA GLY A 25 10.88 7.98 17.61
C GLY A 25 12.00 8.20 18.60
N ARG A 26 12.32 7.16 19.34
CA ARG A 26 13.40 7.21 20.32
C ARG A 26 14.77 7.52 19.69
N GLU A 27 15.02 7.03 18.47
CA GLU A 27 16.25 7.35 17.74
C GLU A 27 16.28 8.80 17.26
N GLU A 28 15.16 9.33 16.77
CA GLU A 28 15.03 10.75 16.39
C GLU A 28 15.23 11.66 17.60
N ASP A 29 14.74 11.27 18.79
CA ASP A 29 14.91 11.99 20.05
C ASP A 29 16.37 11.91 20.57
N LYS A 30 17.03 10.75 20.44
CA LYS A 30 18.44 10.57 20.82
C LYS A 30 19.40 11.38 19.96
N LEU A 31 19.15 11.51 18.65
CA LEU A 31 19.94 12.35 17.76
C LEU A 31 19.94 13.83 18.16
N ARG A 32 19.00 14.22 19.03
CA ARG A 32 18.90 15.56 19.60
C ARG A 32 19.76 15.74 20.86
N ILE A 33 19.91 14.70 21.68
CA ILE A 33 20.50 14.82 23.03
C ILE A 33 21.97 14.45 23.04
N GLU A 34 22.45 13.56 22.24
CA GLU A 34 23.81 13.04 22.22
C GLU A 34 24.40 13.02 20.82
N SER A 35 25.67 13.43 20.70
CA SER A 35 26.50 13.21 19.51
C SER A 35 26.75 11.71 19.29
N LEU A 36 25.72 10.95 18.99
CA LEU A 36 25.76 9.52 18.95
C LEU A 36 26.13 8.97 17.57
N LYS A 37 26.89 7.86 17.65
CA LYS A 37 27.17 6.98 16.52
C LYS A 37 25.90 6.79 15.68
N PRO A 38 25.98 6.85 14.34
CA PRO A 38 24.81 6.70 13.50
C PRO A 38 24.17 5.35 13.82
N GLY A 39 23.08 5.39 14.57
CA GLY A 39 22.27 4.24 14.85
C GLY A 39 21.87 3.60 13.53
N ARG A 40 21.93 2.28 13.45
CA ARG A 40 21.45 1.51 12.30
C ARG A 40 19.97 1.84 12.15
N GLN A 41 19.62 2.69 11.18
CA GLN A 41 18.23 2.99 10.92
C GLN A 41 17.52 1.68 10.60
N VAL A 42 16.75 1.18 11.56
CA VAL A 42 15.93 0.00 11.38
C VAL A 42 14.72 0.46 10.58
N CYS A 43 14.78 0.30 9.29
CA CYS A 43 13.62 0.44 8.43
C CYS A 43 13.09 -0.96 8.16
N LEU A 44 11.86 -1.25 8.59
CA LEU A 44 11.24 -2.57 8.37
C LEU A 44 11.16 -2.88 6.87
N ILE A 45 10.90 -1.85 6.08
CA ILE A 45 10.82 -1.93 4.62
C ILE A 45 11.45 -0.67 4.05
N GLU A 46 12.50 -0.82 3.24
CA GLU A 46 13.01 0.30 2.45
C GLU A 46 11.97 0.58 1.34
N PRO A 47 11.31 1.76 1.34
CA PRO A 47 10.22 2.04 0.40
C PRO A 47 10.60 1.88 -1.07
N MET A 48 11.88 2.05 -1.39
CA MET A 48 12.39 1.92 -2.77
C MET A 48 12.51 0.48 -3.25
N LEU A 49 12.34 -0.52 -2.37
CA LEU A 49 12.31 -1.94 -2.76
C LEU A 49 10.97 -2.34 -3.38
N LEU A 50 9.89 -1.64 -3.08
CA LEU A 50 8.56 -1.99 -3.60
C LEU A 50 8.49 -2.03 -5.14
N PRO A 51 8.97 -1.01 -5.88
CA PRO A 51 8.97 -1.06 -7.34
C PRO A 51 9.71 -2.28 -7.88
N VAL A 52 10.84 -2.61 -7.27
CA VAL A 52 11.64 -3.78 -7.66
C VAL A 52 10.91 -5.08 -7.35
N ALA A 53 10.33 -5.20 -6.15
CA ALA A 53 9.59 -6.39 -5.73
C ALA A 53 8.38 -6.63 -6.64
N LEU A 54 7.58 -5.60 -6.95
CA LEU A 54 6.44 -5.73 -7.86
C LEU A 54 6.87 -6.12 -9.28
N ALA A 55 7.92 -5.47 -9.82
CA ALA A 55 8.43 -5.80 -11.15
C ALA A 55 8.97 -7.24 -11.21
N MET A 56 9.74 -7.66 -10.20
CA MET A 56 10.21 -9.05 -10.09
C MET A 56 9.05 -10.03 -10.04
N GLY A 57 7.98 -9.66 -9.34
CA GLY A 57 6.77 -10.45 -9.26
C GLY A 57 6.08 -10.64 -10.57
N MET A 58 5.85 -9.57 -11.25
CA MET A 58 5.22 -9.64 -12.58
C MET A 58 6.04 -10.52 -13.53
N VAL A 59 7.37 -10.36 -13.54
CA VAL A 59 8.28 -11.19 -14.35
C VAL A 59 8.23 -12.66 -13.91
N PHE A 60 8.27 -12.92 -12.60
CA PHE A 60 8.23 -14.28 -12.06
C PHE A 60 6.95 -15.01 -12.49
N PHE A 61 5.78 -14.38 -12.31
CA PHE A 61 4.50 -15.00 -12.69
C PHE A 61 4.39 -15.20 -14.20
N LEU A 62 4.89 -14.25 -14.99
CA LEU A 62 4.90 -14.38 -16.45
C LEU A 62 5.77 -15.57 -16.90
N LEU A 63 6.96 -15.73 -16.31
CA LEU A 63 7.89 -16.80 -16.71
C LEU A 63 7.49 -18.17 -16.19
N TRP A 64 6.90 -18.26 -14.99
CA TRP A 64 6.57 -19.54 -14.36
C TRP A 64 5.19 -20.06 -14.72
N GLY A 65 4.18 -19.20 -14.77
CA GLY A 65 2.79 -19.58 -15.01
C GLY A 65 2.15 -18.91 -16.23
N GLY A 66 2.94 -18.23 -17.05
CA GLY A 66 2.47 -17.58 -18.27
C GLY A 66 1.50 -16.42 -18.01
N VAL A 67 0.72 -16.12 -19.05
CA VAL A 67 -0.23 -14.98 -19.04
C VAL A 67 -1.34 -15.16 -17.99
N GLN A 68 -1.79 -16.39 -17.75
CA GLN A 68 -2.84 -16.67 -16.77
C GLN A 68 -2.40 -16.35 -15.32
N ALA A 69 -1.17 -16.76 -14.94
CA ALA A 69 -0.65 -16.46 -13.61
C ALA A 69 -0.40 -14.94 -13.43
N LEU A 70 0.06 -14.26 -14.48
CA LEU A 70 0.17 -12.81 -14.49
C LEU A 70 -1.21 -12.13 -14.35
N GLY A 71 -2.23 -12.66 -15.02
CA GLY A 71 -3.61 -12.19 -14.90
C GLY A 71 -4.15 -12.30 -13.48
N ARG A 72 -3.93 -13.45 -12.81
CA ARG A 72 -4.29 -13.64 -11.39
C ARG A 72 -3.56 -12.69 -10.48
N PHE A 73 -2.26 -12.49 -10.68
CA PHE A 73 -1.47 -11.52 -9.92
C PHE A 73 -2.04 -10.10 -10.07
N ALA A 74 -2.33 -9.69 -11.30
CA ALA A 74 -2.93 -8.39 -11.60
C ALA A 74 -4.31 -8.22 -10.94
N ALA A 75 -5.15 -9.25 -10.98
CA ALA A 75 -6.47 -9.23 -10.35
C ALA A 75 -6.36 -9.08 -8.81
N ASN A 76 -5.41 -9.75 -8.19
CA ASN A 76 -5.13 -9.56 -6.74
C ASN A 76 -4.62 -8.14 -6.42
N LEU A 77 -3.82 -7.52 -7.30
CA LEU A 77 -3.45 -6.11 -7.14
C LEU A 77 -4.68 -5.18 -7.17
N TRP A 78 -5.67 -5.46 -8.01
CA TRP A 78 -6.91 -4.66 -8.06
C TRP A 78 -7.71 -4.76 -6.77
N LEU A 79 -7.79 -5.95 -6.15
CA LEU A 79 -8.41 -6.11 -4.83
C LEU A 79 -7.69 -5.26 -3.77
N LEU A 80 -6.35 -5.24 -3.80
CA LEU A 80 -5.58 -4.37 -2.90
C LEU A 80 -5.84 -2.88 -3.16
N PHE A 81 -5.98 -2.46 -4.41
CA PHE A 81 -6.31 -1.07 -4.74
C PHE A 81 -7.66 -0.65 -4.18
N PHE A 82 -8.65 -1.54 -4.25
CA PHE A 82 -9.96 -1.31 -3.64
C PHE A 82 -9.83 -1.17 -2.11
N GLN A 83 -9.13 -2.09 -1.44
CA GLN A 83 -8.91 -2.07 0.00
C GLN A 83 -8.17 -0.81 0.45
N ILE A 84 -7.14 -0.38 -0.29
CA ILE A 84 -6.40 0.87 -0.05
C ILE A 84 -7.34 2.08 -0.19
N GLY A 85 -8.22 2.06 -1.18
CA GLY A 85 -9.25 3.09 -1.36
C GLY A 85 -10.17 3.22 -0.16
N VAL A 86 -10.69 2.09 0.35
CA VAL A 86 -11.53 2.04 1.56
C VAL A 86 -10.75 2.57 2.77
N TYR A 87 -9.51 2.13 2.96
CA TYR A 87 -8.67 2.62 4.05
C TYR A 87 -8.49 4.15 4.02
N TYR A 88 -8.14 4.71 2.86
CA TYR A 88 -7.96 6.16 2.73
C TYR A 88 -9.27 6.93 2.93
N ALA A 89 -10.41 6.39 2.49
CA ALA A 89 -11.72 6.98 2.75
C ALA A 89 -11.99 7.07 4.26
N LEU A 90 -11.79 5.97 4.99
CA LEU A 90 -11.95 5.91 6.44
C LEU A 90 -10.97 6.83 7.16
N LEU A 91 -9.69 6.83 6.76
CA LEU A 91 -8.69 7.70 7.36
C LEU A 91 -9.04 9.18 7.18
N LEU A 92 -9.51 9.59 6.00
CA LEU A 92 -9.93 10.98 5.73
C LEU A 92 -11.10 11.40 6.61
N LEU A 93 -12.05 10.51 6.90
CA LEU A 93 -13.19 10.79 7.79
C LEU A 93 -12.73 11.05 9.23
N VAL A 94 -11.76 10.27 9.73
CA VAL A 94 -11.29 10.38 11.13
C VAL A 94 -10.09 11.30 11.30
N LEU A 95 -9.52 11.83 10.22
CA LEU A 95 -8.26 12.59 10.26
C LEU A 95 -8.35 13.86 11.12
N ALA A 96 -9.46 14.60 11.03
CA ALA A 96 -9.59 15.88 11.74
C ALA A 96 -9.57 15.73 13.27
N PRO A 97 -10.35 14.82 13.91
CA PRO A 97 -10.21 14.53 15.33
C PRO A 97 -8.87 13.88 15.66
N LEU A 98 -8.35 13.02 14.80
CA LEU A 98 -7.10 12.30 15.00
C LEU A 98 -5.91 13.25 15.13
N ARG A 99 -5.80 14.25 14.29
CA ARG A 99 -4.76 15.29 14.33
C ARG A 99 -4.76 16.12 15.61
N ARG A 100 -5.87 16.14 16.36
CA ARG A 100 -5.94 16.79 17.68
C ARG A 100 -5.45 15.89 18.80
N ALA A 101 -5.58 14.56 18.64
CA ALA A 101 -5.31 13.58 19.67
C ALA A 101 -3.88 13.02 19.61
N VAL A 102 -3.35 12.80 18.40
CA VAL A 102 -2.03 12.16 18.20
C VAL A 102 -1.04 13.08 17.50
N SER A 103 0.24 12.73 17.61
CA SER A 103 1.35 13.48 16.99
C SER A 103 1.23 13.53 15.46
N ALA A 104 1.72 14.61 14.85
CA ALA A 104 1.78 14.72 13.39
C ALA A 104 2.59 13.60 12.75
N ARG A 105 3.60 13.10 13.46
CA ARG A 105 4.39 11.94 13.07
C ARG A 105 3.52 10.68 12.92
N ALA A 106 2.59 10.43 13.86
CA ALA A 106 1.67 9.30 13.76
C ALA A 106 0.70 9.48 12.58
N CYS A 107 0.18 10.69 12.37
CA CYS A 107 -0.64 11.01 11.22
C CYS A 107 0.11 10.76 9.89
N ALA A 108 1.38 11.19 9.80
CA ALA A 108 2.22 10.93 8.63
C ALA A 108 2.46 9.43 8.41
N ALA A 109 2.67 8.65 9.49
CA ALA A 109 2.86 7.21 9.40
C ALA A 109 1.60 6.47 8.92
N LEU A 110 0.40 6.88 9.35
CA LEU A 110 -0.86 6.27 8.94
C LEU A 110 -1.06 6.32 7.42
N TRP A 111 -0.58 7.36 6.73
CA TRP A 111 -0.64 7.42 5.27
C TRP A 111 0.24 6.38 4.57
N LEU A 112 1.27 5.87 5.25
CA LEU A 112 2.21 4.89 4.71
C LEU A 112 1.79 3.44 4.99
N VAL A 113 0.90 3.22 5.97
CA VAL A 113 0.44 1.87 6.36
C VAL A 113 -0.07 1.05 5.17
N PRO A 114 -0.85 1.59 4.22
CA PRO A 114 -1.30 0.82 3.06
C PRO A 114 -0.18 0.31 2.16
N GLY A 115 1.01 0.92 2.23
CA GLY A 115 2.19 0.42 1.54
C GLY A 115 2.57 -1.02 1.91
N LEU A 116 2.19 -1.49 3.12
CA LEU A 116 2.41 -2.87 3.56
C LEU A 116 1.66 -3.88 2.67
N LEU A 117 0.47 -3.54 2.19
CA LEU A 117 -0.34 -4.45 1.37
C LEU A 117 0.36 -4.86 0.07
N TYR A 118 1.13 -3.95 -0.54
CA TYR A 118 1.86 -4.27 -1.76
C TYR A 118 2.94 -5.34 -1.54
N PHE A 119 3.49 -5.45 -0.32
CA PHE A 119 4.42 -6.52 0.02
C PHE A 119 3.71 -7.83 0.39
N LEU A 120 2.42 -7.74 0.74
CA LEU A 120 1.60 -8.89 1.12
C LEU A 120 0.88 -9.52 -0.08
N VAL A 121 0.89 -8.90 -1.25
CA VAL A 121 0.19 -9.42 -2.45
C VAL A 121 0.52 -10.88 -2.73
N TRP A 122 1.78 -11.27 -2.52
CA TRP A 122 2.26 -12.65 -2.73
C TRP A 122 1.64 -13.68 -1.77
N ILE A 123 1.31 -13.24 -0.55
CA ILE A 123 0.77 -14.08 0.52
C ILE A 123 -0.74 -14.24 0.35
N VAL A 124 -1.37 -13.23 -0.27
CA VAL A 124 -2.83 -13.13 -0.40
C VAL A 124 -3.36 -13.85 -1.64
N MET A 125 -2.49 -14.21 -2.58
CA MET A 125 -2.88 -14.75 -3.89
C MET A 125 -3.66 -16.07 -3.83
N ASP A 126 -3.35 -16.94 -2.84
CA ASP A 126 -3.99 -18.25 -2.67
C ASP A 126 -4.60 -18.33 -1.26
N ASP A 127 -5.69 -17.64 -1.05
CA ASP A 127 -6.43 -17.67 0.22
C ASP A 127 -7.66 -18.56 0.10
N ASP A 128 -7.67 -19.67 0.82
CA ASP A 128 -8.77 -20.62 0.84
C ASP A 128 -9.92 -20.20 1.75
N SER A 129 -9.77 -19.09 2.49
CA SER A 129 -10.81 -18.59 3.38
C SER A 129 -12.06 -18.13 2.63
N ARG A 130 -13.18 -18.03 3.35
CA ARG A 130 -14.42 -17.48 2.77
C ARG A 130 -14.27 -15.99 2.49
N PRO A 131 -14.73 -15.54 1.32
CA PRO A 131 -14.72 -14.12 0.99
C PRO A 131 -15.68 -13.35 1.91
N LEU A 132 -15.21 -12.21 2.42
CA LEU A 132 -16.04 -11.25 3.13
C LEU A 132 -16.97 -10.49 2.18
N ALA A 133 -16.48 -10.20 0.98
CA ALA A 133 -17.25 -9.59 -0.09
C ALA A 133 -16.71 -10.04 -1.44
N VAL A 134 -17.63 -10.19 -2.40
CA VAL A 134 -17.32 -10.59 -3.77
C VAL A 134 -17.65 -9.44 -4.71
N LEU A 135 -16.66 -9.04 -5.48
CA LEU A 135 -16.81 -8.03 -6.53
C LEU A 135 -16.97 -8.74 -7.87
N THR A 136 -18.06 -8.46 -8.57
CA THR A 136 -18.29 -9.03 -9.90
C THR A 136 -17.61 -8.15 -10.95
N LEU A 137 -16.68 -8.73 -11.68
CA LEU A 137 -16.02 -8.11 -12.83
C LEU A 137 -15.83 -9.17 -13.91
N PRO A 138 -16.53 -9.07 -15.05
CA PRO A 138 -16.38 -10.03 -16.14
C PRO A 138 -14.93 -10.14 -16.61
N LYS A 139 -14.43 -11.36 -16.83
CA LYS A 139 -13.05 -11.61 -17.28
C LYS A 139 -12.73 -10.88 -18.57
N ASP A 140 -13.68 -10.81 -19.50
CA ASP A 140 -13.53 -10.11 -20.79
C ASP A 140 -13.25 -8.62 -20.62
N LEU A 141 -13.75 -7.99 -19.53
CA LEU A 141 -13.49 -6.59 -19.23
C LEU A 141 -12.17 -6.41 -18.48
N PHE A 142 -11.72 -7.45 -17.77
CA PHE A 142 -10.49 -7.34 -16.96
C PHE A 142 -9.25 -7.12 -17.82
N GLU A 143 -9.10 -7.84 -18.93
CA GLU A 143 -7.92 -7.70 -19.81
C GLU A 143 -7.75 -6.29 -20.38
N PRO A 144 -8.76 -5.66 -21.02
CA PRO A 144 -8.62 -4.28 -21.51
C PRO A 144 -8.46 -3.27 -20.37
N MET A 145 -9.13 -3.47 -19.24
CA MET A 145 -8.94 -2.63 -18.05
C MET A 145 -7.50 -2.72 -17.52
N PHE A 146 -6.91 -3.91 -17.48
CA PHE A 146 -5.52 -4.11 -17.10
C PHE A 146 -4.57 -3.41 -18.07
N ALA A 147 -4.79 -3.49 -19.36
CA ALA A 147 -3.97 -2.80 -20.36
C ALA A 147 -4.03 -1.27 -20.17
N VAL A 148 -5.24 -0.71 -20.02
CA VAL A 148 -5.44 0.72 -19.74
C VAL A 148 -4.76 1.13 -18.44
N TRP A 149 -4.91 0.32 -17.38
CA TRP A 149 -4.25 0.56 -16.11
C TRP A 149 -2.72 0.58 -16.25
N LEU A 150 -2.15 -0.40 -16.93
CA LEU A 150 -0.69 -0.51 -17.11
C LEU A 150 -0.14 0.69 -17.90
N LEU A 151 -0.82 1.11 -18.97
CA LEU A 151 -0.44 2.29 -19.75
C LEU A 151 -0.50 3.56 -18.91
N GLY A 152 -1.57 3.75 -18.13
CA GLY A 152 -1.71 4.89 -17.22
C GLY A 152 -0.65 4.89 -16.12
N PHE A 153 -0.36 3.73 -15.53
CA PHE A 153 0.68 3.57 -14.53
C PHE A 153 2.07 3.93 -15.08
N LEU A 154 2.46 3.34 -16.21
CA LEU A 154 3.75 3.61 -16.84
C LEU A 154 3.87 5.06 -17.28
N GLY A 155 2.83 5.62 -17.90
CA GLY A 155 2.79 7.02 -18.33
C GLY A 155 2.99 7.98 -17.17
N LEU A 156 2.29 7.77 -16.06
CA LEU A 156 2.44 8.58 -14.86
C LEU A 156 3.79 8.39 -14.17
N LEU A 157 4.31 7.17 -14.14
CA LEU A 157 5.64 6.91 -13.57
C LEU A 157 6.72 7.65 -14.34
N VAL A 158 6.69 7.58 -15.68
CA VAL A 158 7.61 8.31 -16.55
C VAL A 158 7.44 9.82 -16.36
N TRP A 159 6.21 10.32 -16.35
CA TRP A 159 5.93 11.73 -16.12
C TRP A 159 6.46 12.23 -14.78
N GLN A 160 6.26 11.48 -13.70
CA GLN A 160 6.77 11.83 -12.36
C GLN A 160 8.31 11.85 -12.33
N MET A 161 8.95 10.87 -12.98
CA MET A 161 10.41 10.80 -13.07
C MET A 161 10.97 11.97 -13.86
N VAL A 162 10.41 12.24 -15.03
CA VAL A 162 10.81 13.38 -15.88
C VAL A 162 10.59 14.71 -15.15
N SER A 163 9.43 14.89 -14.52
CA SER A 163 9.10 16.09 -13.75
C SER A 163 10.08 16.31 -12.60
N HIS A 164 10.44 15.24 -11.85
CA HIS A 164 11.42 15.32 -10.77
C HIS A 164 12.82 15.71 -11.29
N LEU A 165 13.25 15.12 -12.39
CA LEU A 165 14.55 15.44 -13.02
C LEU A 165 14.58 16.86 -13.56
N GLN A 166 13.49 17.31 -14.21
CA GLN A 166 13.37 18.68 -14.72
C GLN A 166 13.37 19.69 -13.57
N PHE A 167 12.60 19.44 -12.51
CA PHE A 167 12.58 20.28 -11.32
C PHE A 167 13.98 20.41 -10.71
N ARG A 168 14.68 19.28 -10.53
CA ARG A 168 16.05 19.28 -10.02
C ARG A 168 17.00 20.07 -10.94
N ARG A 169 16.92 19.88 -12.26
CA ARG A 169 17.74 20.62 -13.22
C ARG A 169 17.47 22.12 -13.17
N LEU A 170 16.18 22.51 -13.06
CA LEU A 170 15.79 23.92 -12.96
C LEU A 170 16.38 24.57 -11.71
N LEU A 171 16.22 23.91 -10.54
CA LEU A 171 16.73 24.43 -9.26
C LEU A 171 18.26 24.60 -9.24
N LEU A 172 18.97 23.69 -9.89
CA LEU A 172 20.44 23.66 -9.87
C LEU A 172 21.08 24.36 -11.08
N ARG A 173 20.30 24.87 -12.03
CA ARG A 173 20.82 25.50 -13.24
C ARG A 173 21.69 26.72 -12.96
N ASP A 174 21.21 27.61 -12.09
CA ASP A 174 21.86 28.86 -11.72
C ASP A 174 22.39 28.84 -10.27
N ALA A 175 22.54 27.62 -9.73
CA ALA A 175 22.97 27.44 -8.35
C ALA A 175 24.47 27.66 -8.21
N VAL A 176 24.86 28.54 -7.30
CA VAL A 176 26.24 28.86 -6.97
C VAL A 176 26.57 28.25 -5.61
N PRO A 177 27.74 27.62 -5.44
CA PRO A 177 28.17 27.18 -4.10
C PRO A 177 28.20 28.35 -3.13
N GLU A 178 27.69 28.10 -1.90
CA GLU A 178 27.80 29.07 -0.81
C GLU A 178 29.27 29.28 -0.44
N ARG A 179 29.66 30.53 -0.14
CA ARG A 179 31.03 30.92 0.16
C ARG A 179 31.18 31.56 1.53
N ASP A 180 30.09 31.83 2.25
CA ASP A 180 30.13 32.36 3.58
C ASP A 180 30.66 31.28 4.54
N GLU A 181 31.92 31.46 5.02
CA GLU A 181 32.57 30.51 5.88
C GLU A 181 31.80 30.33 7.21
N ALA A 182 31.24 31.40 7.78
CA ALA A 182 30.49 31.34 9.04
C ALA A 182 29.21 30.51 8.87
N LEU A 183 28.49 30.65 7.74
CA LEU A 183 27.31 29.85 7.41
C LEU A 183 27.71 28.38 7.22
N LEU A 184 28.79 28.11 6.47
CA LEU A 184 29.26 26.76 6.23
C LEU A 184 29.73 26.06 7.51
N GLU A 185 30.44 26.77 8.40
CA GLU A 185 30.83 26.24 9.72
C GLU A 185 29.59 25.86 10.55
N GLN A 186 28.58 26.74 10.57
CA GLN A 186 27.31 26.46 11.26
C GLN A 186 26.63 25.24 10.67
N TRP A 187 26.55 25.14 9.34
CA TRP A 187 25.98 23.96 8.66
C TRP A 187 26.74 22.67 8.99
N HIS A 188 28.06 22.69 8.94
CA HIS A 188 28.87 21.53 9.27
C HIS A 188 28.74 21.15 10.76
N ALA A 189 28.59 22.13 11.66
CA ALA A 189 28.32 21.87 13.07
C ALA A 189 26.97 21.15 13.26
N GLU A 190 25.91 21.59 12.54
CA GLU A 190 24.60 20.97 12.60
C GLU A 190 24.60 19.55 11.96
N LEU A 191 25.31 19.35 10.86
CA LEU A 191 25.50 18.00 10.27
C LEU A 191 26.12 17.04 11.30
N ARG A 192 27.18 17.47 11.99
CA ARG A 192 27.83 16.66 13.04
C ARG A 192 26.89 16.39 14.21
N ARG A 193 26.16 17.40 14.69
CA ARG A 193 25.20 17.31 15.78
C ARG A 193 24.10 16.28 15.49
N HIS A 194 23.67 16.19 14.23
CA HIS A 194 22.65 15.24 13.78
C HIS A 194 23.23 13.91 13.26
N GLY A 195 24.52 13.63 13.48
CA GLY A 195 25.17 12.36 13.11
C GLY A 195 25.32 12.14 11.62
N VAL A 196 25.17 13.18 10.79
CA VAL A 196 25.36 13.10 9.34
C VAL A 196 26.84 13.21 9.03
N ARG A 197 27.49 12.07 8.78
CA ARG A 197 28.94 12.00 8.53
C ARG A 197 29.37 12.56 7.17
N ARG A 198 28.42 12.61 6.23
CA ARG A 198 28.69 13.06 4.88
C ARG A 198 28.48 14.55 4.79
N ASP A 199 29.41 15.21 4.14
CA ASP A 199 29.23 16.59 3.73
C ASP A 199 28.15 16.70 2.66
N ILE A 200 27.18 17.62 2.92
CA ILE A 200 26.10 17.95 2.00
C ILE A 200 26.33 19.39 1.56
N PRO A 201 26.68 19.61 0.29
CA PRO A 201 26.98 20.95 -0.20
C PRO A 201 25.78 21.88 -0.08
N VAL A 202 26.07 23.13 0.33
CA VAL A 202 25.11 24.24 0.35
C VAL A 202 25.28 25.03 -0.94
N VAL A 203 24.18 25.29 -1.61
CA VAL A 203 24.15 26.11 -2.83
C VAL A 203 23.08 27.19 -2.72
N VAL A 204 23.33 28.32 -3.32
CA VAL A 204 22.39 29.44 -3.42
C VAL A 204 21.80 29.47 -4.81
N SER A 205 20.47 29.52 -4.92
CA SER A 205 19.76 29.59 -6.20
C SER A 205 18.69 30.69 -6.16
N ARG A 206 18.61 31.44 -7.27
CA ARG A 206 17.56 32.44 -7.47
C ARG A 206 16.21 31.85 -7.84
N GLN A 207 16.19 30.54 -8.17
CA GLN A 207 14.99 29.83 -8.58
C GLN A 207 14.14 29.37 -7.39
N VAL A 208 14.66 29.46 -6.18
CA VAL A 208 13.96 29.08 -4.96
C VAL A 208 13.57 30.30 -4.12
N SER A 209 12.37 30.24 -3.55
CA SER A 209 11.88 31.24 -2.60
C SER A 209 11.97 30.77 -1.13
N THR A 210 12.15 29.46 -0.94
CA THR A 210 12.26 28.83 0.37
C THR A 210 13.48 27.93 0.42
N PRO A 211 14.18 27.83 1.55
CA PRO A 211 15.18 26.79 1.76
C PRO A 211 14.59 25.42 1.47
N LEU A 212 15.33 24.53 0.87
CA LEU A 212 14.90 23.17 0.62
C LEU A 212 16.09 22.23 0.37
N THR A 213 15.88 20.95 0.66
CA THR A 213 16.82 19.89 0.32
C THR A 213 16.38 19.16 -0.93
N VAL A 214 17.26 19.07 -1.95
CA VAL A 214 17.02 18.35 -3.18
C VAL A 214 17.96 17.15 -3.32
N GLY A 215 17.44 16.00 -3.80
CA GLY A 215 18.19 14.77 -4.00
C GLY A 215 17.61 13.59 -3.21
N CYS A 216 17.73 12.37 -3.74
CA CYS A 216 17.16 11.14 -3.15
C CYS A 216 18.19 10.33 -2.35
N PHE A 217 19.46 10.47 -2.70
CA PHE A 217 20.57 9.77 -2.06
C PHE A 217 21.54 10.79 -1.45
N LEU A 218 22.14 10.44 -0.31
CA LEU A 218 23.12 11.31 0.35
C LEU A 218 24.19 11.86 -0.60
N ARG A 219 24.58 11.08 -1.63
CA ARG A 219 25.55 11.51 -2.66
C ARG A 219 25.03 12.62 -3.56
N THR A 220 23.73 12.69 -3.78
CA THR A 220 23.09 13.62 -4.71
C THR A 220 22.37 14.76 -3.99
N MET A 221 22.33 14.72 -2.64
CA MET A 221 21.68 15.74 -1.83
C MET A 221 22.44 17.06 -1.89
N ARG A 222 21.69 18.16 -1.93
CA ARG A 222 22.14 19.53 -1.85
C ARG A 222 21.15 20.31 -1.00
N LEU A 223 21.64 21.14 -0.09
CA LEU A 223 20.84 22.18 0.55
C LEU A 223 20.82 23.38 -0.37
N VAL A 224 19.65 23.83 -0.77
CA VAL A 224 19.45 24.98 -1.66
C VAL A 224 18.84 26.11 -0.85
N LEU A 225 19.53 27.22 -0.78
CA LEU A 225 19.08 28.43 -0.09
C LEU A 225 18.68 29.50 -1.12
N PRO A 226 17.66 30.32 -0.83
CA PRO A 226 17.39 31.56 -1.57
C PRO A 226 18.54 32.53 -1.41
N GLY A 227 18.78 33.39 -2.43
CA GLY A 227 19.83 34.43 -2.40
C GLY A 227 19.45 35.61 -1.49
N ARG A 228 19.23 35.39 -0.19
CA ARG A 228 18.96 36.41 0.82
C ARG A 228 19.80 36.18 2.06
N HIS A 229 20.00 37.24 2.83
CA HIS A 229 20.67 37.14 4.13
C HIS A 229 19.73 36.57 5.21
N TYR A 230 20.30 35.72 6.06
CA TYR A 230 19.64 35.14 7.22
C TYR A 230 20.45 35.46 8.47
N SER A 231 19.79 35.70 9.59
CA SER A 231 20.47 35.75 10.89
C SER A 231 20.98 34.37 11.30
N ARG A 232 21.91 34.31 12.21
CA ARG A 232 22.47 33.06 12.73
C ARG A 232 21.38 32.15 13.34
N GLU A 233 20.43 32.76 14.07
CA GLU A 233 19.33 32.04 14.70
C GLU A 233 18.32 31.55 13.67
N GLU A 234 18.07 32.31 12.59
CA GLU A 234 17.23 31.85 11.48
C GLU A 234 17.86 30.66 10.77
N LEU A 235 19.18 30.70 10.51
CA LEU A 235 19.91 29.58 9.92
C LEU A 235 19.84 28.32 10.78
N GLU A 236 19.95 28.45 12.10
CA GLU A 236 19.83 27.30 13.03
C GLU A 236 18.48 26.60 12.88
N LEU A 237 17.38 27.37 12.86
CA LEU A 237 16.04 26.84 12.68
C LEU A 237 15.85 26.19 11.30
N ILE A 238 16.35 26.83 10.24
CA ILE A 238 16.30 26.34 8.87
C ILE A 238 17.10 25.02 8.75
N PHE A 239 18.33 25.03 9.23
CA PHE A 239 19.20 23.85 9.18
C PHE A 239 18.64 22.68 9.96
N CYS A 240 18.11 22.94 11.16
CA CYS A 240 17.46 21.92 11.95
C CYS A 240 16.26 21.30 11.20
N HIS A 241 15.43 22.12 10.55
CA HIS A 241 14.29 21.65 9.76
C HIS A 241 14.73 20.80 8.56
N GLU A 242 15.65 21.30 7.74
CA GLU A 242 16.14 20.60 6.55
C GLU A 242 16.89 19.30 6.89
N LEU A 243 17.67 19.31 7.98
CA LEU A 243 18.36 18.11 8.46
C LEU A 243 17.38 17.02 8.91
N ARG A 244 16.23 17.39 9.48
CA ARG A 244 15.18 16.42 9.80
C ARG A 244 14.68 15.69 8.56
N HIS A 245 14.45 16.41 7.47
CA HIS A 245 14.09 15.80 6.18
C HIS A 245 15.17 14.85 5.65
N ILE A 246 16.45 15.23 5.80
CA ILE A 246 17.58 14.41 5.37
C ILE A 246 17.69 13.13 6.18
N VAL A 247 17.69 13.24 7.51
CA VAL A 247 17.81 12.11 8.43
C VAL A 247 16.63 11.15 8.27
N ARG A 248 15.42 11.68 8.15
CA ARG A 248 14.19 10.88 7.97
C ARG A 248 14.02 10.33 6.56
N ARG A 249 14.85 10.78 5.60
CA ARG A 249 14.75 10.41 4.18
C ARG A 249 13.38 10.75 3.56
N ASP A 250 12.79 11.87 3.95
CA ASP A 250 11.44 12.26 3.53
C ASP A 250 11.28 12.36 2.00
N THR A 251 12.33 12.70 1.27
CA THR A 251 12.34 12.68 -0.20
C THR A 251 12.02 11.28 -0.74
N ARG A 252 12.57 10.22 -0.13
CA ARG A 252 12.26 8.84 -0.53
C ARG A 252 10.83 8.47 -0.21
N THR A 253 10.34 8.89 0.95
CA THR A 253 8.93 8.70 1.35
C THR A 253 7.99 9.40 0.37
N LYS A 254 8.30 10.63 -0.05
CA LYS A 254 7.51 11.37 -1.05
C LYS A 254 7.54 10.67 -2.43
N LEU A 255 8.68 10.11 -2.84
CA LEU A 255 8.78 9.32 -4.07
C LEU A 255 7.99 8.01 -4.00
N PHE A 256 8.06 7.32 -2.87
CA PHE A 256 7.27 6.11 -2.62
C PHE A 256 5.77 6.38 -2.69
N LEU A 257 5.29 7.44 -2.03
CA LEU A 257 3.90 7.88 -2.14
C LEU A 257 3.52 8.24 -3.57
N GLY A 258 4.45 8.83 -4.33
CA GLY A 258 4.29 9.08 -5.76
C GLY A 258 4.09 7.79 -6.54
N PHE A 259 4.93 6.79 -6.30
CA PHE A 259 4.82 5.46 -6.91
C PHE A 259 3.50 4.78 -6.57
N CYS A 260 3.10 4.77 -5.28
CA CYS A 260 1.80 4.22 -4.86
C CYS A 260 0.62 4.97 -5.51
N THR A 261 0.73 6.30 -5.68
CA THR A 261 -0.28 7.09 -6.40
C THR A 261 -0.32 6.73 -7.88
N ALA A 262 0.83 6.44 -8.50
CA ALA A 262 0.86 5.98 -9.89
C ALA A 262 0.24 4.59 -10.04
N LEU A 263 0.44 3.67 -9.10
CA LEU A 263 -0.23 2.36 -9.09
C LEU A 263 -1.75 2.48 -9.04
N CYS A 264 -2.26 3.40 -8.21
CA CYS A 264 -3.70 3.65 -8.03
C CYS A 264 -4.14 4.96 -8.72
N TRP A 265 -3.62 5.26 -9.89
CA TRP A 265 -3.78 6.55 -10.55
C TRP A 265 -5.24 6.93 -10.81
N PHE A 266 -6.09 5.96 -11.05
CA PHE A 266 -7.52 6.12 -11.28
C PHE A 266 -8.31 6.44 -10.00
N ASN A 267 -7.71 6.26 -8.80
CA ASN A 267 -8.37 6.50 -7.52
C ASN A 267 -8.05 7.91 -6.99
N PRO A 268 -9.03 8.85 -6.95
CA PRO A 268 -8.80 10.21 -6.48
C PRO A 268 -8.39 10.28 -5.00
N LEU A 269 -8.77 9.30 -4.19
CA LEU A 269 -8.39 9.23 -2.77
C LEU A 269 -6.87 9.09 -2.59
N CYS A 270 -6.20 8.38 -3.48
CA CYS A 270 -4.74 8.24 -3.45
C CYS A 270 -4.03 9.58 -3.71
N TRP A 271 -4.57 10.43 -4.57
CA TRP A 271 -4.06 11.77 -4.84
C TRP A 271 -4.25 12.71 -3.64
N ILE A 272 -5.43 12.63 -3.00
CA ILE A 272 -5.71 13.38 -1.76
C ILE A 272 -4.78 12.89 -0.64
N ALA A 273 -4.65 11.58 -0.46
CA ALA A 273 -3.78 10.97 0.53
C ALA A 273 -2.32 11.41 0.37
N ARG A 274 -1.78 11.42 -0.86
CA ARG A 274 -0.43 11.90 -1.15
C ARG A 274 -0.21 13.35 -0.72
N ARG A 275 -1.18 14.24 -1.00
CA ARG A 275 -1.11 15.65 -0.57
C ARG A 275 -1.14 15.78 0.95
N ARG A 276 -2.10 15.13 1.60
CA ARG A 276 -2.24 15.15 3.05
C ARG A 276 -1.06 14.52 3.79
N ALA A 277 -0.50 13.44 3.23
CA ALA A 277 0.72 12.83 3.75
C ALA A 277 1.91 13.80 3.70
N SER A 278 2.06 14.55 2.60
CA SER A 278 3.09 15.58 2.50
C SER A 278 2.90 16.70 3.52
N ASP A 279 1.66 17.16 3.75
CA ASP A 279 1.35 18.17 4.77
C ASP A 279 1.71 17.66 6.18
N ASP A 280 1.37 16.41 6.52
CA ASP A 280 1.65 15.83 7.83
C ASP A 280 3.15 15.51 8.02
N LEU A 281 3.89 15.22 6.96
CA LEU A 281 5.35 15.11 7.01
C LEU A 281 6.01 16.45 7.37
N GLU A 282 5.59 17.55 6.72
CA GLU A 282 6.06 18.90 7.04
C GLU A 282 5.75 19.27 8.50
N LEU A 283 4.49 19.05 8.91
CA LEU A 283 4.07 19.34 10.28
C LEU A 283 4.85 18.54 11.32
N SER A 284 5.15 17.29 11.02
CA SER A 284 5.96 16.42 11.88
C SER A 284 7.42 16.90 12.00
N CYS A 285 7.96 17.56 10.96
CA CYS A 285 9.26 18.23 11.05
C CYS A 285 9.18 19.48 11.92
N ASP A 286 8.12 20.30 11.75
CA ASP A 286 7.89 21.48 12.57
C ASP A 286 7.74 21.12 14.06
N GLU A 287 6.96 20.09 14.40
CA GLU A 287 6.83 19.59 15.78
C GLU A 287 8.18 19.19 16.36
N ALA A 288 9.01 18.48 15.60
CA ALA A 288 10.31 18.00 16.07
C ALA A 288 11.34 19.15 16.26
N VAL A 289 11.28 20.18 15.42
CA VAL A 289 12.13 21.37 15.54
C VAL A 289 11.79 22.19 16.80
N LEU A 290 10.47 22.24 17.12
CA LEU A 290 9.94 23.12 18.16
C LEU A 290 9.56 22.40 19.47
N GLU A 291 9.96 21.16 19.65
CA GLU A 291 9.52 20.34 20.79
C GLU A 291 9.77 21.00 22.15
N ASP A 292 10.99 21.55 22.39
CA ASP A 292 11.33 22.29 23.62
C ASP A 292 11.55 23.79 23.40
N ALA A 293 11.06 24.31 22.25
CA ALA A 293 11.23 25.71 21.93
C ALA A 293 10.39 26.60 22.87
N ASP A 294 10.96 27.70 23.32
CA ASP A 294 10.23 28.75 24.00
C ASP A 294 9.31 29.53 23.07
N GLU A 295 8.49 30.39 23.63
CA GLU A 295 7.52 31.18 22.84
C GLU A 295 8.22 32.14 21.87
N ALA A 296 9.37 32.69 22.22
CA ALA A 296 10.14 33.60 21.36
C ALA A 296 10.66 32.86 20.11
N THR A 297 11.21 31.64 20.28
CA THR A 297 11.68 30.79 19.19
C THR A 297 10.51 30.35 18.30
N ARG A 298 9.36 29.99 18.88
CA ARG A 298 8.14 29.65 18.11
C ARG A 298 7.65 30.81 17.28
N ARG A 299 7.66 32.01 17.83
CA ARG A 299 7.26 33.22 17.09
C ARG A 299 8.20 33.52 15.94
N ARG A 300 9.52 33.43 16.16
CA ARG A 300 10.54 33.59 15.11
C ARG A 300 10.40 32.55 14.01
N TYR A 301 10.14 31.30 14.37
CA TYR A 301 9.88 30.24 13.39
C TYR A 301 8.60 30.49 12.57
N ALA A 302 7.55 30.97 13.22
CA ALA A 302 6.31 31.34 12.53
C ALA A 302 6.52 32.50 11.55
N GLU A 303 7.34 33.51 11.92
CA GLU A 303 7.73 34.61 11.04
C GLU A 303 8.52 34.11 9.82
N LEU A 304 9.46 33.17 10.01
CA LEU A 304 10.18 32.50 8.92
C LEU A 304 9.22 31.77 7.96
N LEU A 305 8.25 31.03 8.51
CA LEU A 305 7.25 30.34 7.69
C LEU A 305 6.41 31.32 6.87
N LEU A 306 6.03 32.47 7.45
CA LEU A 306 5.28 33.51 6.75
C LEU A 306 6.09 34.16 5.64
N GLN A 307 7.35 34.52 5.94
CA GLN A 307 8.27 35.11 4.95
C GLN A 307 8.51 34.19 3.75
N HIS A 308 8.64 32.89 3.98
CA HIS A 308 8.81 31.90 2.94
C HIS A 308 7.49 31.58 2.19
N GLY A 309 6.37 31.52 2.91
CA GLY A 309 5.06 31.23 2.35
C GLY A 309 4.50 32.34 1.45
N ALA A 310 4.81 33.61 1.76
CA ALA A 310 4.36 34.76 0.97
C ALA A 310 5.07 34.86 -0.41
N SER A 311 6.25 34.25 -0.54
CA SER A 311 7.07 34.30 -1.77
C SER A 311 6.71 33.22 -2.80
N GLY A 312 5.64 32.50 -2.63
CA GLY A 312 5.22 31.27 -3.31
C GLY A 312 5.20 31.29 -4.85
N ARG A 313 6.37 31.27 -5.47
CA ARG A 313 6.62 30.79 -6.83
C ARG A 313 7.16 29.35 -6.81
N GLY A 314 6.53 28.49 -6.00
CA GLY A 314 6.78 27.05 -6.07
C GLY A 314 5.86 26.40 -7.11
N TYR A 315 6.33 25.39 -7.80
CA TYR A 315 5.58 24.56 -8.76
C TYR A 315 4.47 23.74 -8.08
N THR A 316 3.63 24.38 -7.28
CA THR A 316 2.40 23.80 -6.77
C THR A 316 1.24 24.40 -7.53
N THR A 317 0.59 23.58 -8.33
CA THR A 317 -0.54 23.89 -9.21
C THR A 317 -1.81 24.42 -8.50
N CYS A 318 -1.73 24.72 -7.21
CA CYS A 318 -2.87 25.25 -6.42
C CYS A 318 -2.38 26.29 -5.40
N LEU A 319 -2.47 27.56 -5.74
CA LEU A 319 -2.26 28.69 -4.82
C LEU A 319 -3.12 28.57 -3.53
N SER A 320 -4.33 28.01 -3.63
CA SER A 320 -5.21 27.77 -2.49
C SER A 320 -4.69 26.66 -1.55
N GLY A 321 -4.03 25.63 -2.09
CA GLY A 321 -3.43 24.55 -1.30
C GLY A 321 -2.25 25.02 -0.46
N ALA A 322 -1.36 25.82 -1.03
CA ALA A 322 -0.18 26.34 -0.32
C ALA A 322 -0.57 27.23 0.86
N ALA A 323 -1.54 28.11 0.68
CA ALA A 323 -2.05 28.96 1.76
C ALA A 323 -2.73 28.16 2.88
N GLN A 324 -3.46 27.11 2.54
CA GLN A 324 -4.12 26.25 3.53
C GLN A 324 -3.09 25.44 4.34
N THR A 325 -2.07 24.89 3.69
CA THR A 325 -0.96 24.17 4.35
C THR A 325 -0.20 25.14 5.28
N LEU A 326 0.14 26.33 4.84
CA LEU A 326 0.81 27.33 5.65
C LEU A 326 -0.02 27.70 6.89
N ARG A 327 -1.31 28.00 6.71
CA ARG A 327 -2.21 28.28 7.84
C ARG A 327 -2.27 27.14 8.84
N TYR A 328 -2.28 25.92 8.34
CA TYR A 328 -2.27 24.71 9.15
C TYR A 328 -0.98 24.58 9.95
N ARG A 329 0.20 24.74 9.32
CA ARG A 329 1.50 24.74 9.99
C ARG A 329 1.59 25.84 11.08
N LEU A 330 1.24 27.07 10.75
CA LEU A 330 1.22 28.19 11.70
C LEU A 330 0.34 27.93 12.92
N SER A 331 -0.85 27.38 12.74
CA SER A 331 -1.76 27.06 13.84
C SER A 331 -1.18 26.05 14.82
N HIS A 332 -0.35 25.11 14.32
CA HIS A 332 0.32 24.08 15.13
C HIS A 332 1.56 24.63 15.85
N VAL A 333 2.36 25.44 15.16
CA VAL A 333 3.55 26.08 15.71
C VAL A 333 3.19 26.98 16.92
N MET A 334 2.10 27.75 16.80
CA MET A 334 1.69 28.70 17.83
C MET A 334 0.90 28.10 18.99
N LYS A 335 0.36 26.89 18.82
CA LYS A 335 -0.46 26.22 19.85
C LYS A 335 0.10 24.85 20.18
N PRO A 336 1.18 24.78 20.98
CA PRO A 336 1.73 23.48 21.38
C PRO A 336 0.70 22.73 22.22
N ALA A 337 0.42 21.50 21.84
CA ALA A 337 -0.45 20.60 22.60
C ALA A 337 0.31 19.29 22.88
N LYS A 338 0.21 18.77 24.09
CA LYS A 338 0.67 17.42 24.40
C LYS A 338 -0.23 16.43 23.67
N ARG A 339 0.33 15.67 22.75
CA ARG A 339 -0.37 14.66 21.96
C ARG A 339 0.18 13.29 22.29
N LEU A 340 -0.64 12.27 22.07
CA LEU A 340 -0.22 10.88 22.21
C LEU A 340 0.78 10.55 21.10
N SER A 341 1.76 9.71 21.38
CA SER A 341 2.75 9.26 20.36
C SER A 341 2.10 8.59 19.17
N GLY A 342 0.99 7.88 19.39
CA GLY A 342 0.18 7.23 18.35
C GLY A 342 0.75 5.91 17.83
N GLY A 343 1.81 5.35 18.43
CA GLY A 343 2.40 4.09 17.98
C GLY A 343 1.43 2.91 17.98
N LEU A 344 0.62 2.78 19.04
CA LEU A 344 -0.42 1.75 19.10
C LEU A 344 -1.48 1.92 18.01
N LEU A 345 -1.84 3.16 17.68
CA LEU A 345 -2.80 3.44 16.60
C LEU A 345 -2.25 3.02 15.25
N VAL A 346 -0.99 3.33 14.95
CA VAL A 346 -0.32 2.92 13.72
C VAL A 346 -0.25 1.39 13.63
N GLY A 347 0.10 0.72 14.75
CA GLY A 347 0.09 -0.75 14.82
C GLY A 347 -1.30 -1.36 14.65
N ALA A 348 -2.33 -0.77 15.28
CA ALA A 348 -3.72 -1.21 15.12
C ALA A 348 -4.23 -1.03 13.68
N ALA A 349 -3.86 0.06 13.02
CA ALA A 349 -4.18 0.28 11.61
C ALA A 349 -3.49 -0.76 10.70
N ALA A 350 -2.22 -1.06 10.95
CA ALA A 350 -1.49 -2.10 10.23
C ALA A 350 -2.10 -3.49 10.46
N PHE A 351 -2.45 -3.81 11.70
CA PHE A 351 -3.16 -5.04 12.05
C PHE A 351 -4.48 -5.17 11.29
N ALA A 352 -5.36 -4.17 11.41
CA ALA A 352 -6.68 -4.21 10.78
C ALA A 352 -6.58 -4.35 9.25
N LEU A 353 -5.66 -3.61 8.64
CA LEU A 353 -5.45 -3.64 7.20
C LEU A 353 -4.90 -5.01 6.73
N THR A 354 -3.98 -5.60 7.48
CA THR A 354 -3.41 -6.93 7.15
C THR A 354 -4.41 -8.04 7.43
N ALA A 355 -5.17 -7.96 8.53
CA ALA A 355 -6.19 -8.96 8.88
C ALA A 355 -7.32 -9.04 7.84
N THR A 356 -7.62 -7.92 7.19
CA THR A 356 -8.61 -7.85 6.10
C THR A 356 -8.03 -8.08 4.70
N ALA A 357 -6.70 -8.20 4.57
CA ALA A 357 -6.07 -8.49 3.29
C ALA A 357 -6.46 -9.91 2.82
N GLY A 358 -6.85 -10.04 1.54
CA GLY A 358 -7.25 -11.32 0.96
C GLY A 358 -8.65 -11.80 1.31
N THR A 359 -9.44 -11.01 2.06
CA THR A 359 -10.85 -11.37 2.35
C THR A 359 -11.82 -10.99 1.25
N LEU A 360 -11.37 -10.27 0.24
CA LEU A 360 -12.17 -9.89 -0.92
C LEU A 360 -11.90 -10.86 -2.06
N SER A 361 -12.88 -11.04 -2.94
CA SER A 361 -12.75 -11.85 -4.15
C SER A 361 -13.22 -11.09 -5.37
N LEU A 362 -12.59 -11.40 -6.51
CA LEU A 362 -13.09 -11.06 -7.83
C LEU A 362 -13.71 -12.30 -8.45
N ALA A 363 -14.94 -12.17 -8.89
CA ALA A 363 -15.64 -13.24 -9.58
C ALA A 363 -16.16 -12.76 -10.93
N ASP A 364 -16.28 -13.70 -11.86
CA ASP A 364 -16.85 -13.48 -13.16
C ASP A 364 -18.37 -13.26 -13.08
N ALA A 365 -18.97 -12.90 -14.19
CA ALA A 365 -20.43 -12.86 -14.30
C ALA A 365 -21.03 -14.25 -14.06
N ALA A 366 -22.25 -14.28 -13.49
CA ALA A 366 -22.93 -15.54 -13.26
C ALA A 366 -23.34 -16.19 -14.59
N GLY A 367 -22.97 -17.47 -14.75
CA GLY A 367 -23.31 -18.28 -15.89
C GLY A 367 -23.83 -19.66 -15.49
N PRO A 368 -24.41 -20.42 -16.46
CA PRO A 368 -24.81 -21.80 -16.21
C PRO A 368 -23.59 -22.65 -15.86
N ALA A 369 -23.69 -23.46 -14.81
CA ALA A 369 -22.59 -24.34 -14.39
C ALA A 369 -22.09 -25.24 -15.49
N ARG A 370 -23.00 -25.72 -16.35
CA ARG A 370 -22.66 -26.56 -17.48
C ARG A 370 -21.72 -25.89 -18.47
N GLU A 371 -21.92 -24.61 -18.78
CA GLU A 371 -21.08 -23.88 -19.72
C GLU A 371 -19.71 -23.61 -19.12
N LEU A 372 -19.65 -23.16 -17.84
CA LEU A 372 -18.40 -22.79 -17.17
C LEU A 372 -17.52 -24.01 -16.83
N LEU A 373 -18.12 -25.14 -16.43
CA LEU A 373 -17.38 -26.34 -16.04
C LEU A 373 -16.97 -27.22 -17.22
N PHE A 374 -17.76 -27.23 -18.26
CA PHE A 374 -17.60 -28.15 -19.40
C PHE A 374 -17.44 -27.41 -20.74
N GLU A 375 -16.94 -26.17 -20.70
CA GLU A 375 -16.69 -25.37 -21.90
C GLU A 375 -15.73 -26.09 -22.85
N GLY A 376 -16.13 -26.18 -24.12
CA GLY A 376 -15.34 -26.86 -25.16
C GLY A 376 -15.53 -28.39 -25.23
N GLN A 377 -16.32 -29.00 -24.34
CA GLN A 377 -16.58 -30.43 -24.36
C GLN A 377 -17.68 -30.77 -25.36
N THR A 378 -17.36 -31.62 -26.35
CA THR A 378 -18.31 -32.08 -27.36
C THR A 378 -19.19 -33.24 -26.90
N GLN A 379 -18.79 -33.95 -25.85
CA GLN A 379 -19.48 -35.11 -25.30
C GLN A 379 -20.12 -34.78 -23.94
N THR A 380 -21.24 -35.46 -23.66
CA THR A 380 -21.93 -35.28 -22.38
C THR A 380 -21.13 -35.98 -21.26
N PRO A 381 -20.72 -35.28 -20.19
CA PRO A 381 -20.03 -35.90 -19.06
C PRO A 381 -20.93 -36.94 -18.39
N CYS A 382 -20.35 -38.06 -17.98
CA CYS A 382 -21.04 -39.14 -17.27
C CYS A 382 -20.65 -39.16 -15.80
N VAL A 383 -21.61 -39.28 -14.87
CA VAL A 383 -21.36 -39.40 -13.45
C VAL A 383 -20.84 -40.79 -13.11
N GLN A 384 -19.62 -40.89 -12.64
CA GLN A 384 -19.02 -42.17 -12.24
C GLN A 384 -19.28 -42.51 -10.77
N ARG A 385 -19.14 -41.53 -9.91
CA ARG A 385 -19.23 -41.75 -8.45
C ARG A 385 -19.80 -40.52 -7.75
N VAL A 386 -20.57 -40.77 -6.71
CA VAL A 386 -21.09 -39.75 -5.80
C VAL A 386 -20.74 -40.12 -4.38
N PHE A 387 -20.23 -39.14 -3.64
CA PHE A 387 -19.91 -39.28 -2.22
C PHE A 387 -20.55 -38.15 -1.43
N VAL A 388 -21.04 -38.48 -0.23
CA VAL A 388 -21.33 -37.47 0.78
C VAL A 388 -20.21 -37.52 1.80
N SER A 389 -19.52 -36.44 1.98
CA SER A 389 -18.39 -36.34 2.91
C SER A 389 -18.64 -35.30 3.98
N SER A 390 -17.97 -35.46 5.12
CA SER A 390 -17.95 -34.47 6.20
C SER A 390 -16.54 -34.38 6.77
N TRP A 391 -16.12 -33.18 7.12
CA TRP A 391 -14.84 -32.95 7.76
C TRP A 391 -14.95 -33.12 9.27
N ARG A 392 -14.11 -34.00 9.85
CA ARG A 392 -13.95 -34.19 11.28
C ARG A 392 -12.46 -34.25 11.63
N GLU A 393 -11.99 -33.35 12.50
CA GLU A 393 -10.63 -33.38 13.08
C GLU A 393 -9.54 -33.74 12.09
N ASP A 394 -9.39 -32.95 11.03
CA ASP A 394 -8.42 -33.15 9.94
C ASP A 394 -8.63 -34.41 9.09
N MET A 395 -9.68 -35.18 9.35
CA MET A 395 -10.05 -36.33 8.52
C MET A 395 -11.33 -36.06 7.74
N ARG A 396 -11.30 -36.36 6.44
CA ARG A 396 -12.47 -36.37 5.58
C ARG A 396 -13.13 -37.73 5.63
N LEU A 397 -14.31 -37.82 6.26
CA LEU A 397 -15.11 -39.03 6.22
C LEU A 397 -16.03 -39.01 5.02
N SER A 398 -15.80 -39.90 4.07
CA SER A 398 -16.59 -40.00 2.82
C SER A 398 -17.41 -41.28 2.82
N ARG A 399 -18.68 -41.15 2.46
CA ARG A 399 -19.60 -42.28 2.26
C ARG A 399 -20.06 -42.28 0.82
N LYS A 400 -19.79 -43.38 0.10
CA LYS A 400 -20.27 -43.55 -1.28
C LYS A 400 -21.78 -43.67 -1.29
N VAL A 401 -22.43 -42.99 -2.21
CA VAL A 401 -23.86 -43.07 -2.47
C VAL A 401 -24.08 -44.09 -3.60
N PHE A 402 -25.02 -45.01 -3.41
CA PHE A 402 -25.39 -46.01 -4.39
C PHE A 402 -26.83 -45.74 -4.84
N GLY A 403 -27.15 -46.06 -6.12
CA GLY A 403 -28.48 -45.94 -6.65
C GLY A 403 -28.99 -44.49 -6.82
N PHE A 404 -28.08 -43.56 -7.15
CA PHE A 404 -28.42 -42.17 -7.48
C PHE A 404 -29.00 -42.09 -8.91
N ASP A 405 -29.91 -41.16 -9.12
CA ASP A 405 -30.43 -40.84 -10.45
C ASP A 405 -29.46 -39.89 -11.18
N GLU A 406 -28.73 -40.43 -12.14
CA GLU A 406 -27.73 -39.71 -12.91
C GLU A 406 -28.36 -38.54 -13.71
N ALA A 407 -29.57 -38.77 -14.29
CA ALA A 407 -30.25 -37.76 -15.08
C ALA A 407 -30.67 -36.57 -14.20
N ALA A 408 -31.27 -36.87 -13.04
CA ALA A 408 -31.67 -35.84 -12.08
C ALA A 408 -30.45 -35.04 -11.53
N LEU A 409 -29.32 -35.70 -11.29
CA LEU A 409 -28.12 -35.04 -10.84
C LEU A 409 -27.50 -34.14 -11.91
N THR A 410 -27.49 -34.59 -13.17
CA THR A 410 -27.00 -33.82 -14.30
C THR A 410 -27.89 -32.60 -14.57
N GLU A 411 -29.22 -32.78 -14.48
CA GLU A 411 -30.18 -31.69 -14.60
C GLU A 411 -30.01 -30.65 -13.47
N PHE A 412 -29.87 -31.12 -12.22
CA PHE A 412 -29.60 -30.24 -11.04
C PHE A 412 -28.35 -29.41 -11.28
N LEU A 413 -27.22 -30.02 -11.64
CA LEU A 413 -25.97 -29.28 -11.88
C LEU A 413 -26.10 -28.34 -13.07
N GLY A 414 -26.80 -28.73 -14.11
CA GLY A 414 -27.09 -27.87 -15.27
C GLY A 414 -27.96 -26.67 -14.95
N SER A 415 -28.80 -26.78 -13.92
CA SER A 415 -29.67 -25.69 -13.45
C SER A 415 -28.94 -24.69 -12.55
N LEU A 416 -27.79 -25.06 -11.97
CA LEU A 416 -27.03 -24.18 -11.10
C LEU A 416 -26.47 -22.99 -11.88
N ARG A 417 -26.62 -21.81 -11.32
CA ARG A 417 -25.88 -20.60 -11.74
C ARG A 417 -24.70 -20.41 -10.84
N ILE A 418 -23.52 -20.29 -11.43
CA ILE A 418 -22.26 -20.17 -10.71
C ILE A 418 -21.46 -18.96 -11.19
N ARG A 419 -20.62 -18.43 -10.30
CA ARG A 419 -19.63 -17.38 -10.60
C ARG A 419 -18.25 -17.92 -10.31
N GLU A 420 -17.39 -18.00 -11.29
CA GLU A 420 -15.99 -18.38 -11.07
C GLU A 420 -15.23 -17.29 -10.33
N ILE A 421 -14.57 -17.67 -9.22
CA ILE A 421 -13.66 -16.80 -8.49
C ILE A 421 -12.28 -16.92 -9.14
N TYR A 422 -11.75 -15.82 -9.68
CA TYR A 422 -10.45 -15.83 -10.34
C TYR A 422 -9.37 -15.06 -9.58
N ALA A 423 -9.70 -14.37 -8.49
CA ALA A 423 -8.74 -13.74 -7.59
C ALA A 423 -9.28 -13.56 -6.15
N GLY A 424 -8.39 -13.56 -5.17
CA GLY A 424 -8.69 -13.34 -3.76
C GLY A 424 -9.10 -14.60 -3.01
N ALA A 425 -9.99 -14.46 -2.03
CA ALA A 425 -10.46 -15.56 -1.21
C ALA A 425 -11.33 -16.54 -2.02
N GLN A 426 -10.98 -17.81 -1.97
CA GLN A 426 -11.59 -18.87 -2.81
C GLN A 426 -12.74 -19.60 -2.12
N GLY A 427 -12.88 -19.52 -0.79
CA GLY A 427 -13.91 -20.21 -0.04
C GLY A 427 -13.70 -21.73 0.08
N ARG A 428 -12.50 -22.23 -0.20
CA ARG A 428 -12.17 -23.67 -0.16
C ARG A 428 -12.00 -24.22 1.26
N GLU A 429 -11.68 -23.37 2.23
CA GLU A 429 -11.55 -23.75 3.64
C GLU A 429 -12.92 -24.06 4.22
N LEU A 430 -13.17 -25.35 4.46
CA LEU A 430 -14.44 -25.83 4.97
C LEU A 430 -14.43 -25.84 6.51
N PRO A 431 -15.43 -25.22 7.16
CA PRO A 431 -15.57 -25.31 8.60
C PRO A 431 -15.76 -26.75 9.08
N PHE A 432 -15.32 -27.04 10.31
CA PHE A 432 -15.55 -28.33 10.93
C PHE A 432 -17.02 -28.75 10.90
N GLY A 433 -17.28 -29.99 10.47
CA GLY A 433 -18.62 -30.53 10.37
C GLY A 433 -19.39 -30.18 9.09
N THR A 434 -18.81 -29.40 8.19
CA THR A 434 -19.44 -29.08 6.89
C THR A 434 -19.67 -30.37 6.08
N ARG A 435 -20.87 -30.50 5.55
CA ARG A 435 -21.21 -31.59 4.62
C ARG A 435 -20.90 -31.17 3.20
N CYS A 436 -20.25 -32.07 2.46
CA CYS A 436 -19.92 -31.87 1.06
C CYS A 436 -20.58 -32.95 0.21
N LEU A 437 -21.00 -32.57 -0.99
CA LEU A 437 -21.39 -33.48 -2.04
C LEU A 437 -20.26 -33.52 -3.05
N ASP A 438 -19.60 -34.69 -3.17
CA ASP A 438 -18.51 -34.91 -4.12
C ASP A 438 -19.03 -35.75 -5.28
N ILE A 439 -18.79 -35.28 -6.49
CA ILE A 439 -19.23 -35.92 -7.72
C ILE A 439 -18.03 -36.10 -8.64
N ASP A 440 -17.71 -37.35 -8.97
CA ASP A 440 -16.67 -37.67 -9.93
C ASP A 440 -17.30 -37.87 -11.31
N TYR A 441 -16.91 -37.04 -12.29
CA TYR A 441 -17.33 -37.12 -13.70
C TYR A 441 -16.24 -37.71 -14.56
N GLU A 442 -16.63 -38.54 -15.52
CA GLU A 442 -15.78 -38.98 -16.61
C GLU A 442 -16.25 -38.34 -17.92
N ILE A 443 -15.30 -37.81 -18.66
CA ILE A 443 -15.58 -37.35 -20.02
C ILE A 443 -15.11 -38.44 -20.97
N PRO A 444 -15.98 -39.01 -21.78
CA PRO A 444 -15.61 -40.05 -22.73
C PRO A 444 -14.49 -39.58 -23.67
N GLY A 445 -13.38 -40.30 -23.69
CA GLY A 445 -12.23 -39.99 -24.55
C GLY A 445 -11.18 -39.07 -23.94
N GLN A 446 -11.33 -38.63 -22.67
CA GLN A 446 -10.29 -37.96 -21.89
C GLN A 446 -9.76 -38.89 -20.79
N GLU A 447 -8.45 -38.80 -20.53
CA GLU A 447 -7.85 -39.50 -19.38
C GLU A 447 -8.00 -38.59 -18.15
N GLY A 448 -8.75 -39.05 -17.16
CA GLY A 448 -8.92 -38.36 -15.87
C GLY A 448 -10.39 -38.20 -15.45
N LEU A 449 -10.56 -37.93 -14.17
CA LEU A 449 -11.89 -37.65 -13.59
C LEU A 449 -11.96 -36.20 -13.17
N ILE A 450 -13.02 -35.53 -13.57
CA ILE A 450 -13.35 -34.18 -13.03
C ILE A 450 -14.04 -34.40 -11.70
N ARG A 451 -13.46 -33.84 -10.63
CA ARG A 451 -14.09 -33.88 -9.31
C ARG A 451 -14.77 -32.56 -9.01
N LEU A 452 -16.08 -32.61 -8.80
CA LEU A 452 -16.85 -31.48 -8.30
C LEU A 452 -17.14 -31.69 -6.81
N THR A 453 -16.85 -30.69 -5.99
CA THR A 453 -17.19 -30.69 -4.56
C THR A 453 -18.11 -29.49 -4.29
N LEU A 454 -19.35 -29.76 -3.96
CA LEU A 454 -20.33 -28.75 -3.56
C LEU A 454 -20.45 -28.71 -2.05
N SER A 455 -20.22 -27.54 -1.46
CA SER A 455 -20.37 -27.34 -0.01
C SER A 455 -20.74 -25.89 0.29
N ASP A 456 -21.80 -25.70 1.04
CA ASP A 456 -22.18 -24.42 1.66
C ASP A 456 -22.09 -23.22 0.68
N GLY A 457 -22.67 -23.38 -0.51
CA GLY A 457 -22.70 -22.33 -1.56
C GLY A 457 -21.41 -22.16 -2.36
N VAL A 458 -20.41 -22.99 -2.16
CA VAL A 458 -19.17 -23.02 -2.97
C VAL A 458 -19.09 -24.34 -3.72
N LEU A 459 -18.86 -24.25 -5.01
CA LEU A 459 -18.57 -25.38 -5.90
C LEU A 459 -17.10 -25.32 -6.27
N THR A 460 -16.31 -26.32 -5.90
CA THR A 460 -14.95 -26.47 -6.40
C THR A 460 -14.91 -27.53 -7.48
N ALA A 461 -14.16 -27.27 -8.55
CA ALA A 461 -13.97 -28.22 -9.65
C ALA A 461 -12.47 -28.41 -9.87
N ASP A 462 -12.03 -29.67 -9.87
CA ASP A 462 -10.68 -30.06 -10.27
C ASP A 462 -10.72 -30.48 -11.74
N LEU A 463 -10.09 -29.69 -12.61
CA LEU A 463 -10.13 -29.78 -14.06
C LEU A 463 -8.72 -30.13 -14.59
N PRO A 464 -8.28 -31.42 -14.53
CA PRO A 464 -6.88 -31.76 -14.75
C PRO A 464 -6.38 -31.52 -16.17
N ASP A 465 -7.26 -31.60 -17.18
CA ASP A 465 -6.84 -31.64 -18.59
C ASP A 465 -6.91 -30.30 -19.35
N ASP A 466 -7.59 -29.28 -18.83
CA ASP A 466 -7.77 -28.00 -19.54
C ASP A 466 -6.77 -26.91 -19.15
N GLY A 467 -5.83 -27.22 -18.27
CA GLY A 467 -4.82 -26.27 -17.78
C GLY A 467 -5.35 -25.23 -16.79
N ARG A 468 -6.65 -25.24 -16.47
CA ARG A 468 -7.24 -24.35 -15.46
C ARG A 468 -6.95 -24.82 -14.03
N GLY A 469 -6.72 -26.14 -13.86
CA GLY A 469 -6.48 -26.76 -12.56
C GLY A 469 -7.73 -26.72 -11.68
N GLU A 470 -7.55 -26.49 -10.38
CA GLU A 470 -8.66 -26.40 -9.44
C GLU A 470 -9.27 -24.99 -9.45
N ILE A 471 -10.55 -24.88 -9.81
CA ILE A 471 -11.34 -23.63 -9.80
C ILE A 471 -12.35 -23.63 -8.66
N ALA A 472 -12.65 -22.46 -8.12
CA ALA A 472 -13.69 -22.26 -7.13
C ALA A 472 -14.78 -21.34 -7.68
N CYS A 473 -16.03 -21.74 -7.47
CA CYS A 473 -17.20 -21.01 -7.94
C CYS A 473 -18.17 -20.77 -6.80
N LEU A 474 -18.80 -19.60 -6.76
CA LEU A 474 -19.93 -19.34 -5.89
C LEU A 474 -21.21 -19.79 -6.57
N VAL A 475 -22.05 -20.52 -5.86
CA VAL A 475 -23.38 -20.90 -6.31
C VAL A 475 -24.33 -19.75 -5.99
N GLU A 476 -25.04 -19.23 -7.00
CA GLU A 476 -26.14 -18.31 -6.77
C GLU A 476 -27.35 -19.13 -6.35
N GLU A 477 -27.84 -18.89 -5.13
CA GLU A 477 -29.17 -19.37 -4.76
C GLU A 477 -30.16 -18.58 -5.62
N GLU A 478 -30.92 -19.24 -6.48
CA GLU A 478 -32.13 -18.64 -7.05
C GLU A 478 -33.02 -18.28 -5.86
N GLY A 479 -33.21 -16.98 -5.63
CA GLY A 479 -34.19 -16.51 -4.65
C GLY A 479 -35.58 -17.06 -5.02
N PRO A 480 -36.45 -17.23 -4.04
CA PRO A 480 -37.78 -17.85 -4.24
C PRO A 480 -38.62 -17.12 -5.25
#